data_de7c06ddfa3c701ea10b17a00894acb8
#
_entry.id   de7c06ddfa3c701ea10b17a00894acb8
#
_cell.length_a   1.000
_cell.length_b   1.000
_cell.length_c   1.000
_cell.angle_alpha   90.00
_cell.angle_beta   90.00
_cell.angle_gamma   90.00
#
_symmetry.space_group_name_H-M   'P 1'
#
loop_
_entity.id
_entity.type
_entity.pdbx_description
1 polymer ?
#
loop_
_entity_poly.entity_id
_entity_poly.type
_entity_poly.pdbx_seq_one_letter_code
_entity_poly.pdbx_strand_id
1 'polypeptide(L)'
;MDIPTVDMRKKMPRRSYKVDGYRVQVYAGGNSRQAKEQAQKAGNAVKMAMPDQPVYVHFYSPRWICRVGNYRSYEEANKVLKQVKALGYTQACIISGKITVTY
;
A
#
# COMPACT_ATOMS: atom_id res chain seq x y z
N MET A 1 8.00 -23.84 -23.32
CA MET A 1 7.62 -23.09 -23.06
C MET A 1 7.26 -22.57 -22.52
N ASP A 2 7.63 -23.04 -22.58
CA ASP A 2 7.23 -22.28 -22.19
C ASP A 2 7.20 -21.93 -21.61
N ILE A 3 7.56 -22.42 -21.70
CA ILE A 3 7.49 -21.79 -21.42
C ILE A 3 7.35 -21.40 -20.83
N PRO A 4 7.60 -21.75 -20.78
CA PRO A 4 7.44 -21.01 -20.34
C PRO A 4 7.17 -20.72 -19.73
N THR A 5 7.64 -21.15 -19.72
CA THR A 5 7.25 -20.50 -19.28
C THR A 5 6.90 -20.31 -18.45
N VAL A 6 7.37 -20.85 -18.36
CA VAL A 6 6.97 -20.31 -17.73
C VAL A 6 6.81 -20.06 -16.85
N ASP A 7 7.23 -20.42 -16.74
CA ASP A 7 6.96 -19.86 -16.15
C ASP A 7 6.71 -19.61 -15.40
N MET A 8 6.98 -20.09 -15.41
CA MET A 8 6.65 -19.53 -15.05
C MET A 8 6.09 -19.57 -14.40
N ARG A 9 6.29 -20.21 -14.27
CA ARG A 9 5.74 -20.02 -13.96
C ARG A 9 5.35 -20.35 -13.28
N LYS A 10 5.93 -20.96 -12.84
CA LYS A 10 5.63 -20.93 -12.44
C LYS A 10 4.93 -20.84 -11.75
N LYS A 11 5.05 -21.01 -11.26
CA LYS A 11 4.46 -20.65 -10.66
C LYS A 11 3.46 -20.01 -10.91
N MET A 12 2.64 -20.67 -10.80
CA MET A 12 1.82 -20.00 -11.40
C MET A 12 1.25 -19.16 -11.03
N PRO A 13 1.39 -18.79 -11.46
CA PRO A 13 1.16 -17.54 -10.84
C PRO A 13 -0.27 -17.10 -10.89
N ARG A 14 -0.65 -16.45 -9.83
CA ARG A 14 -1.94 -15.82 -9.83
C ARG A 14 -1.93 -14.66 -10.79
N ARG A 15 -3.05 -14.44 -11.40
CA ARG A 15 -3.21 -13.27 -12.24
C ARG A 15 -3.47 -12.05 -11.38
N SER A 16 -2.94 -10.92 -11.82
CA SER A 16 -3.22 -9.65 -11.20
C SER A 16 -3.63 -8.65 -12.28
N TYR A 17 -4.45 -7.68 -11.91
CA TYR A 17 -4.89 -6.65 -12.84
C TYR A 17 -5.11 -5.34 -12.10
N LYS A 18 -5.11 -4.25 -12.85
CA LYS A 18 -5.30 -2.92 -12.30
C LYS A 18 -6.74 -2.48 -12.49
N VAL A 19 -7.31 -1.94 -11.42
CA VAL A 19 -8.68 -1.39 -11.45
C VAL A 19 -8.69 -0.12 -10.61
N ASP A 20 -9.73 0.66 -10.79
CA ASP A 20 -9.92 1.82 -9.94
C ASP A 20 -10.30 1.38 -8.54
N GLY A 21 -9.72 2.02 -7.56
CA GLY A 21 -9.97 1.70 -6.17
C GLY A 21 -9.35 2.71 -5.24
N TYR A 22 -9.07 2.28 -4.02
CA TYR A 22 -8.64 3.17 -2.95
C TYR A 22 -7.49 2.56 -2.17
N ARG A 23 -6.61 3.44 -1.68
CA ARG A 23 -5.58 3.10 -0.71
C ARG A 23 -5.62 4.12 0.41
N VAL A 24 -5.10 3.74 1.56
CA VAL A 24 -4.96 4.67 2.68
C VAL A 24 -3.52 5.18 2.69
N GLN A 25 -3.33 6.47 2.55
CA GLN A 25 -2.02 7.10 2.64
C GLN A 25 -1.76 7.40 4.10
N VAL A 26 -0.76 6.73 4.66
CA VAL A 26 -0.43 6.81 6.08
C VAL A 26 0.49 8.00 6.34
N TYR A 27 1.45 8.21 5.45
CA TYR A 27 2.47 9.24 5.63
C TYR A 27 2.93 9.75 4.26
N ALA A 28 3.19 11.03 4.17
CA ALA A 28 3.80 11.65 3.01
C ALA A 28 4.72 12.75 3.52
N GLY A 29 6.01 12.61 3.23
CA GLY A 29 7.02 13.58 3.65
C GLY A 29 7.77 14.16 2.47
N GLY A 30 8.91 14.79 2.73
CA GLY A 30 9.75 15.33 1.68
C GLY A 30 10.68 14.27 1.09
N ASN A 31 11.83 14.72 0.57
CA ASN A 31 12.81 13.85 -0.07
C ASN A 31 14.03 13.58 0.80
N SER A 32 14.00 13.97 2.06
CA SER A 32 15.13 13.80 2.96
C SER A 32 15.24 12.36 3.46
N ARG A 33 16.43 12.05 4.03
CA ARG A 33 16.62 10.76 4.70
C ARG A 33 15.64 10.62 5.85
N GLN A 34 15.38 11.69 6.57
CA GLN A 34 14.44 11.68 7.68
C GLN A 34 13.05 11.32 7.23
N ALA A 35 12.61 11.87 6.09
CA ALA A 35 11.32 11.52 5.51
C ALA A 35 11.26 10.05 5.14
N LYS A 36 12.34 9.50 4.57
CA LYS A 36 12.43 8.08 4.25
C LYS A 36 12.27 7.23 5.50
N GLU A 37 12.98 7.59 6.57
CA GLU A 37 12.92 6.84 7.82
C GLU A 37 11.53 6.90 8.44
N GLN A 38 10.88 8.06 8.38
CA GLN A 38 9.53 8.20 8.88
C GLN A 38 8.53 7.38 8.09
N ALA A 39 8.68 7.33 6.77
CA ALA A 39 7.82 6.52 5.93
C ALA A 39 7.98 5.03 6.23
N GLN A 40 9.21 4.58 6.43
CA GLN A 40 9.49 3.18 6.79
C GLN A 40 8.95 2.84 8.16
N LYS A 41 9.10 3.75 9.11
CA LYS A 41 8.56 3.57 10.47
C LYS A 41 7.05 3.45 10.44
N ALA A 42 6.39 4.29 9.65
CA ALA A 42 4.94 4.22 9.49
C ALA A 42 4.53 2.88 8.89
N GLY A 43 5.26 2.43 7.86
CA GLY A 43 4.99 1.13 7.24
C GLY A 43 5.13 -0.02 8.22
N ASN A 44 6.16 -0.01 9.05
CA ASN A 44 6.37 -1.06 10.05
C ASN A 44 5.26 -1.06 11.10
N ALA A 45 4.83 0.13 11.53
CA ALA A 45 3.74 0.23 12.52
C ALA A 45 2.45 -0.36 11.97
N VAL A 46 2.15 -0.07 10.70
CA VAL A 46 0.94 -0.62 10.07
C VAL A 46 1.05 -2.13 9.90
N LYS A 47 2.23 -2.64 9.52
CA LYS A 47 2.44 -4.08 9.38
C LYS A 47 2.23 -4.81 10.70
N MET A 48 2.69 -4.22 11.78
CA MET A 48 2.53 -4.83 13.10
C MET A 48 1.07 -4.83 13.56
N ALA A 49 0.34 -3.76 13.24
CA ALA A 49 -1.06 -3.64 13.64
C ALA A 49 -1.99 -4.43 12.73
N MET A 50 -1.67 -4.52 11.44
CA MET A 50 -2.51 -5.14 10.42
C MET A 50 -1.63 -5.99 9.49
N PRO A 51 -1.12 -7.14 9.97
CA PRO A 51 -0.13 -7.90 9.21
C PRO A 51 -0.65 -8.52 7.92
N ASP A 52 -1.96 -8.62 7.74
CA ASP A 52 -2.56 -9.14 6.52
C ASP A 52 -2.80 -8.08 5.47
N GLN A 53 -2.48 -6.82 5.75
CA GLN A 53 -2.67 -5.73 4.79
C GLN A 53 -1.37 -5.45 4.03
N PRO A 54 -1.43 -5.26 2.70
CA PRO A 54 -0.22 -4.89 1.97
C PRO A 54 0.18 -3.45 2.28
N VAL A 55 1.48 -3.25 2.47
CA VAL A 55 2.04 -1.94 2.80
C VAL A 55 3.08 -1.58 1.75
N TYR A 56 3.00 -0.36 1.25
CA TYR A 56 3.88 0.15 0.22
C TYR A 56 4.60 1.38 0.72
N VAL A 57 5.94 1.32 0.74
CA VAL A 57 6.77 2.46 1.09
C VAL A 57 7.65 2.73 -0.12
N HIS A 58 7.42 3.86 -0.77
CA HIS A 58 8.12 4.21 -2.00
C HIS A 58 8.43 5.70 -2.06
N PHE A 59 9.42 6.01 -2.87
CA PHE A 59 9.71 7.39 -3.21
C PHE A 59 8.93 7.76 -4.46
N TYR A 60 7.89 8.56 -4.27
CA TYR A 60 7.14 9.17 -5.37
C TYR A 60 7.61 10.62 -5.46
N SER A 61 8.55 10.87 -6.34
CA SER A 61 9.20 12.17 -6.46
C SER A 61 8.20 13.32 -6.41
N PRO A 62 8.41 14.30 -5.55
CA PRO A 62 9.57 14.50 -4.65
C PRO A 62 9.33 14.04 -3.21
N ARG A 63 8.54 13.02 -2.98
CA ARG A 63 8.12 12.64 -1.62
C ARG A 63 8.33 11.16 -1.31
N TRP A 64 8.70 10.89 -0.06
CA TRP A 64 8.60 9.56 0.51
C TRP A 64 7.18 9.35 1.01
N ILE A 65 6.55 8.26 0.58
CA ILE A 65 5.14 8.00 0.86
C ILE A 65 4.95 6.58 1.35
N CYS A 66 4.10 6.42 2.38
CA CYS A 66 3.66 5.12 2.88
C CYS A 66 2.17 5.00 2.63
N ARG A 67 1.77 3.92 1.95
CA ARG A 67 0.37 3.61 1.66
C ARG A 67 0.05 2.19 2.04
N VAL A 68 -1.21 1.92 2.35
CA VAL A 68 -1.66 0.60 2.73
C VAL A 68 -2.91 0.22 1.94
N GLY A 69 -2.94 -1.05 1.52
CA GLY A 69 -4.12 -1.72 1.00
C GLY A 69 -4.38 -1.54 -0.48
N ASN A 70 -5.34 -2.33 -0.96
CA ASN A 70 -5.88 -2.27 -2.30
C ASN A 70 -7.39 -2.48 -2.14
N TYR A 71 -8.13 -1.41 -1.93
CA TYR A 71 -9.55 -1.50 -1.56
C TYR A 71 -10.43 -1.13 -2.75
N ARG A 72 -11.45 -1.95 -3.01
CA ARG A 72 -12.39 -1.71 -4.10
C ARG A 72 -13.47 -0.73 -3.71
N SER A 73 -13.74 -0.57 -2.42
CA SER A 73 -14.78 0.34 -1.95
C SER A 73 -14.21 1.36 -0.99
N TYR A 74 -14.85 2.53 -0.97
CA TYR A 74 -14.51 3.58 -0.01
C TYR A 74 -14.72 3.11 1.42
N GLU A 75 -15.75 2.31 1.65
CA GLU A 75 -16.08 1.83 2.99
C GLU A 75 -14.97 0.97 3.58
N GLU A 76 -14.41 0.08 2.76
CA GLU A 76 -13.27 -0.72 3.21
C GLU A 76 -12.08 0.15 3.56
N ALA A 77 -11.77 1.10 2.69
CA ALA A 77 -10.67 2.03 2.92
C ALA A 77 -10.90 2.84 4.19
N ASN A 78 -12.14 3.26 4.42
CA ASN A 78 -12.47 4.07 5.59
C ASN A 78 -12.27 3.32 6.90
N LYS A 79 -12.57 2.02 6.92
CA LYS A 79 -12.32 1.19 8.10
C LYS A 79 -10.84 1.16 8.44
N VAL A 80 -10.00 0.99 7.42
CA VAL A 80 -8.55 0.95 7.61
C VAL A 80 -8.04 2.33 8.00
N LEU A 81 -8.60 3.39 7.41
CA LEU A 81 -8.23 4.76 7.76
C LEU A 81 -8.42 5.02 9.25
N LYS A 82 -9.54 4.56 9.81
CA LYS A 82 -9.81 4.75 11.24
C LYS A 82 -8.77 4.01 12.09
N GLN A 83 -8.39 2.80 11.69
CA GLN A 83 -7.38 2.04 12.40
C GLN A 83 -6.01 2.71 12.34
N VAL A 84 -5.66 3.25 11.17
CA VAL A 84 -4.40 3.95 10.97
C VAL A 84 -4.34 5.21 11.82
N LYS A 85 -5.43 5.96 11.87
CA LYS A 85 -5.49 7.17 12.71
C LYS A 85 -5.37 6.82 14.18
N ALA A 86 -5.94 5.69 14.60
CA ALA A 86 -5.82 5.23 15.97
C ALA A 86 -4.40 4.89 16.37
N LEU A 87 -3.54 4.58 15.39
CA LEU A 87 -2.12 4.34 15.64
C LEU A 87 -1.33 5.63 15.83
N GLY A 88 -1.96 6.79 15.64
CA GLY A 88 -1.32 8.09 15.79
C GLY A 88 -1.09 8.85 14.50
N TYR A 89 -1.41 8.26 13.36
CA TYR A 89 -1.21 8.91 12.06
C TYR A 89 -2.45 9.71 11.66
N THR A 90 -2.64 10.83 12.35
CA THR A 90 -3.85 11.65 12.23
C THR A 90 -3.96 12.35 10.89
N GLN A 91 -2.86 12.46 10.14
CA GLN A 91 -2.87 13.07 8.82
C GLN A 91 -3.16 12.07 7.71
N ALA A 92 -3.42 10.81 8.07
CA ALA A 92 -3.75 9.79 7.09
C ALA A 92 -5.02 10.14 6.32
N CYS A 93 -5.06 9.74 5.06
CA CYS A 93 -6.21 10.04 4.21
C CYS A 93 -6.40 8.91 3.18
N ILE A 94 -7.58 8.88 2.60
CA ILE A 94 -7.89 7.93 1.53
C ILE A 94 -7.53 8.59 0.20
N ILE A 95 -6.84 7.83 -0.65
CA ILE A 95 -6.54 8.27 -2.01
C ILE A 95 -7.20 7.31 -2.98
N SER A 96 -7.64 7.85 -4.11
CA SER A 96 -8.21 7.05 -5.19
C SER A 96 -7.19 6.90 -6.31
N GLY A 97 -7.30 5.84 -7.07
CA GLY A 97 -6.40 5.58 -8.17
C GLY A 97 -6.43 4.12 -8.56
N LYS A 98 -5.43 3.71 -9.33
CA LYS A 98 -5.33 2.32 -9.74
C LYS A 98 -4.77 1.48 -8.60
N ILE A 99 -5.44 0.37 -8.34
CA ILE A 99 -5.01 -0.62 -7.35
C ILE A 99 -4.77 -1.94 -8.06
N THR A 100 -4.05 -2.83 -7.38
CA THR A 100 -3.78 -4.17 -7.89
C THR A 100 -4.71 -5.16 -7.23
N VAL A 101 -5.39 -5.96 -8.05
CA VAL A 101 -6.27 -7.02 -7.57
C VAL A 101 -5.74 -8.34 -8.09
N THR A 102 -5.74 -9.35 -7.23
CA THR A 102 -5.26 -10.69 -7.55
C THR A 102 -6.43 -11.67 -7.49
N TYR A 103 -6.46 -12.61 -8.44
CA TYR A 103 -7.48 -13.66 -8.44
C TYR A 103 -6.93 -14.97 -8.96
#